data_6fbce32731c973713151da2e492ced79
#
_entry.id   6fbce32731c973713151da2e492ced79
#
_cell.length_a   1.000
_cell.length_b   1.000
_cell.length_c   1.000
_cell.angle_alpha   90.00
_cell.angle_beta   90.00
_cell.angle_gamma   90.00
#
_symmetry.space_group_name_H-M   'P 1'
#
loop_
_entity.id
_entity.type
_entity.pdbx_description
1 polymer ?
#
loop_
_entity_poly.entity_id
_entity_poly.type
_entity_poly.pdbx_seq_one_letter_code
_entity_poly.pdbx_strand_id
1 'polypeptide(L)'
;FRGDPIPDLVLARLIKAAHQGPSVGFIQPWDFMLIRSLDVRNQVKELFERERRAAACYYDEPRRSHYLSLKLEGILESPVNLCITCDPTRAEEVLGRNSIRETDAYSTCCAVQNLWLAARSEGIGVGWVSVLKLPQLRKILGIPPHVIPVAYLCLGYPVEFLSQPLLQTEGWRDRMPLSDLLHFDHWDGVTTPPEWSDFQRAFEAE
;
A
#
# COMPACT_ATOMS: atom_id res chain seq x y z
N PHE A 1 4.86 10.95 12.05
CA PHE A 1 3.57 11.66 12.15
C PHE A 1 3.58 12.64 13.32
N ARG A 2 2.79 13.70 13.19
CA ARG A 2 2.37 14.55 14.33
C ARG A 2 1.26 13.85 15.09
N GLY A 3 1.12 14.08 16.38
CA GLY A 3 0.08 13.43 17.19
C GLY A 3 -1.35 13.95 16.98
N ASP A 4 -1.55 14.85 16.01
CA ASP A 4 -2.85 15.48 15.74
C ASP A 4 -3.90 14.45 15.31
N PRO A 5 -5.12 14.46 15.89
CA PRO A 5 -6.18 13.55 15.48
C PRO A 5 -6.70 13.89 14.08
N ILE A 6 -7.05 12.85 13.31
CA ILE A 6 -7.76 13.03 12.04
C ILE A 6 -9.26 13.13 12.35
N PRO A 7 -9.96 14.22 11.93
CA PRO A 7 -11.40 14.34 12.12
C PRO A 7 -12.18 13.21 11.43
N ASP A 8 -13.26 12.75 12.07
CA ASP A 8 -14.08 11.64 11.52
C ASP A 8 -14.68 11.96 10.16
N LEU A 9 -15.03 13.21 9.89
CA LEU A 9 -15.51 13.64 8.58
C LEU A 9 -14.43 13.51 7.48
N VAL A 10 -13.16 13.73 7.83
CA VAL A 10 -12.04 13.52 6.90
C VAL A 10 -11.87 12.03 6.64
N LEU A 11 -11.82 11.20 7.68
CA LEU A 11 -11.74 9.75 7.52
C LEU A 11 -12.89 9.20 6.67
N ALA A 12 -14.12 9.70 6.88
CA ALA A 12 -15.27 9.31 6.07
C ALA A 12 -15.09 9.66 4.58
N ARG A 13 -14.50 10.84 4.26
CA ARG A 13 -14.17 11.20 2.87
C ARG A 13 -13.13 10.27 2.26
N LEU A 14 -12.09 9.90 3.03
CA LEU A 14 -11.06 8.96 2.56
C LEU A 14 -11.65 7.58 2.26
N ILE A 15 -12.50 7.06 3.14
CA ILE A 15 -13.17 5.76 2.93
C ILE A 15 -14.13 5.82 1.72
N LYS A 16 -14.88 6.93 1.56
CA LYS A 16 -15.72 7.13 0.37
C LYS A 16 -14.90 7.16 -0.92
N ALA A 17 -13.76 7.84 -0.93
CA ALA A 17 -12.86 7.86 -2.09
C ALA A 17 -12.32 6.46 -2.41
N ALA A 18 -11.92 5.69 -1.39
CA ALA A 18 -11.51 4.30 -1.56
C ALA A 18 -12.62 3.46 -2.20
N HIS A 19 -13.85 3.61 -1.71
CA HIS A 19 -15.00 2.86 -2.21
C HIS A 19 -15.39 3.18 -3.67
N GLN A 20 -14.96 4.31 -4.21
CA GLN A 20 -15.13 4.65 -5.63
C GLN A 20 -14.11 3.95 -6.55
N GLY A 21 -13.24 3.12 -6.02
CA GLY A 21 -12.30 2.34 -6.83
C GLY A 21 -13.01 1.40 -7.81
N PRO A 22 -12.42 1.13 -8.99
CA PRO A 22 -12.93 0.12 -9.89
C PRO A 22 -12.78 -1.27 -9.28
N SER A 23 -13.69 -2.20 -9.61
CA SER A 23 -13.58 -3.58 -9.19
C SER A 23 -14.03 -4.56 -10.27
N VAL A 24 -13.40 -5.73 -10.32
CA VAL A 24 -13.78 -6.79 -11.23
C VAL A 24 -15.26 -7.14 -11.04
N GLY A 25 -16.01 -7.24 -12.13
CA GLY A 25 -17.44 -7.55 -12.07
C GLY A 25 -18.26 -6.64 -11.13
N PHE A 26 -17.73 -5.48 -10.77
CA PHE A 26 -18.32 -4.51 -9.83
C PHE A 26 -18.67 -5.11 -8.45
N ILE A 27 -17.85 -6.03 -7.94
CA ILE A 27 -18.13 -6.78 -6.69
C ILE A 27 -17.69 -6.04 -5.42
N GLN A 28 -16.85 -5.00 -5.50
CA GLN A 28 -16.30 -4.26 -4.36
C GLN A 28 -15.84 -5.20 -3.22
N PRO A 29 -14.76 -5.98 -3.45
CA PRO A 29 -14.38 -7.08 -2.56
C PRO A 29 -13.76 -6.62 -1.24
N TRP A 30 -13.61 -5.32 -1.05
CA TRP A 30 -12.92 -4.72 0.09
C TRP A 30 -13.81 -4.51 1.31
N ASP A 31 -13.21 -4.64 2.50
CA ASP A 31 -13.72 -4.12 3.76
C ASP A 31 -12.69 -3.19 4.41
N PHE A 32 -13.16 -2.26 5.23
CA PHE A 32 -12.34 -1.25 5.88
C PHE A 32 -12.44 -1.38 7.40
N MET A 33 -11.35 -1.74 8.05
CA MET A 33 -11.26 -1.88 9.51
C MET A 33 -10.49 -0.68 10.09
N LEU A 34 -11.18 0.29 10.67
CA LEU A 34 -10.59 1.43 11.35
C LEU A 34 -10.12 1.01 12.75
N ILE A 35 -8.85 1.28 13.09
CA ILE A 35 -8.21 0.81 14.31
C ILE A 35 -7.66 2.01 15.08
N ARG A 36 -8.30 2.33 16.21
CA ARG A 36 -7.87 3.36 17.17
C ARG A 36 -7.40 2.75 18.49
N SER A 37 -7.83 1.53 18.82
CA SER A 37 -7.44 0.84 20.05
C SER A 37 -5.93 0.74 20.17
N LEU A 38 -5.37 1.29 21.24
CA LEU A 38 -3.94 1.24 21.53
C LEU A 38 -3.48 -0.20 21.75
N ASP A 39 -4.30 -1.02 22.41
CA ASP A 39 -3.98 -2.43 22.69
C ASP A 39 -3.83 -3.23 21.39
N VAL A 40 -4.77 -3.02 20.43
CA VAL A 40 -4.68 -3.69 19.12
C VAL A 40 -3.45 -3.22 18.36
N ARG A 41 -3.17 -1.91 18.35
CA ARG A 41 -1.99 -1.35 17.68
C ARG A 41 -0.68 -1.83 18.31
N ASN A 42 -0.61 -1.97 19.63
CA ASN A 42 0.54 -2.56 20.31
C ASN A 42 0.77 -4.01 19.87
N GLN A 43 -0.26 -4.84 19.78
CA GLN A 43 -0.13 -6.22 19.30
C GLN A 43 0.39 -6.27 17.85
N VAL A 44 -0.08 -5.36 16.98
CA VAL A 44 0.41 -5.27 15.60
C VAL A 44 1.87 -4.76 15.56
N LYS A 45 2.23 -3.82 16.43
CA LYS A 45 3.61 -3.34 16.58
C LYS A 45 4.55 -4.46 17.02
N GLU A 46 4.17 -5.25 17.99
CA GLU A 46 4.95 -6.43 18.43
C GLU A 46 5.12 -7.46 17.30
N LEU A 47 4.05 -7.71 16.52
CA LEU A 47 4.14 -8.54 15.33
C LEU A 47 5.15 -7.97 14.33
N PHE A 48 5.06 -6.68 14.01
CA PHE A 48 5.99 -6.00 13.12
C PHE A 48 7.45 -6.14 13.59
N GLU A 49 7.73 -5.85 14.85
CA GLU A 49 9.10 -5.91 15.40
C GLU A 49 9.69 -7.32 15.36
N ARG A 50 8.87 -8.33 15.59
CA ARG A 50 9.29 -9.74 15.48
C ARG A 50 9.63 -10.08 14.02
N GLU A 51 8.76 -9.75 13.09
CA GLU A 51 8.97 -10.07 11.68
C GLU A 51 10.12 -9.24 11.06
N ARG A 52 10.29 -7.99 11.50
CA ARG A 52 11.43 -7.15 11.12
C ARG A 52 12.76 -7.76 11.54
N ARG A 53 12.85 -8.22 12.80
CA ARG A 53 14.07 -8.91 13.29
C ARG A 53 14.34 -10.20 12.52
N ALA A 54 13.31 -10.98 12.21
CA ALA A 54 13.46 -12.18 11.40
C ALA A 54 13.91 -11.86 9.97
N ALA A 55 13.34 -10.82 9.35
CA ALA A 55 13.73 -10.38 8.01
C ALA A 55 15.17 -9.84 7.95
N ALA A 56 15.67 -9.23 9.02
CA ALA A 56 17.05 -8.74 9.09
C ALA A 56 18.08 -9.86 8.89
N CYS A 57 17.74 -11.11 9.25
CA CYS A 57 18.64 -12.27 9.07
C CYS A 57 18.89 -12.65 7.60
N TYR A 58 18.10 -12.13 6.65
CA TYR A 58 18.33 -12.32 5.21
C TYR A 58 19.44 -11.43 4.63
N TYR A 59 19.95 -10.50 5.41
CA TYR A 59 20.97 -9.55 5.00
C TYR A 59 22.26 -9.79 5.77
N ASP A 60 23.41 -9.70 5.07
CA ASP A 60 24.74 -9.62 5.68
C ASP A 60 25.07 -8.17 6.05
N GLU A 61 26.08 -7.99 6.93
CA GLU A 61 26.60 -6.64 7.24
C GLU A 61 27.35 -6.04 6.02
N PRO A 62 27.27 -4.72 5.80
CA PRO A 62 26.61 -3.70 6.64
C PRO A 62 25.09 -3.53 6.32
N ARG A 63 24.55 -4.26 5.34
CA ARG A 63 23.17 -4.09 4.87
C ARG A 63 22.13 -4.43 5.96
N ARG A 64 22.42 -5.36 6.84
CA ARG A 64 21.58 -5.71 8.00
C ARG A 64 21.40 -4.51 8.94
N SER A 65 22.50 -3.87 9.33
CA SER A 65 22.48 -2.70 10.19
C SER A 65 21.71 -1.55 9.52
N HIS A 66 21.91 -1.33 8.22
CA HIS A 66 21.16 -0.35 7.44
C HIS A 66 19.66 -0.67 7.41
N TYR A 67 19.26 -1.94 7.13
CA TYR A 67 17.84 -2.36 7.17
C TYR A 67 17.20 -2.07 8.53
N LEU A 68 17.92 -2.34 9.62
CA LEU A 68 17.41 -2.11 10.97
C LEU A 68 17.34 -0.63 11.35
N SER A 69 18.06 0.26 10.67
CA SER A 69 17.97 1.72 10.90
C SER A 69 16.78 2.36 10.16
N LEU A 70 16.24 1.73 9.11
CA LEU A 70 15.14 2.31 8.31
C LEU A 70 13.86 2.45 9.13
N LYS A 71 13.17 3.58 9.00
CA LYS A 71 11.84 3.81 9.58
C LYS A 71 10.77 3.25 8.61
N LEU A 72 10.28 2.04 8.87
CA LEU A 72 9.40 1.29 7.97
C LEU A 72 7.92 1.24 8.41
N GLU A 73 7.56 1.91 9.50
CA GLU A 73 6.20 1.91 10.04
C GLU A 73 5.90 3.19 10.85
N GLY A 74 4.64 3.38 11.18
CA GLY A 74 4.14 4.46 12.04
C GLY A 74 2.93 3.99 12.84
N ILE A 75 2.92 2.72 13.27
CA ILE A 75 1.76 2.04 13.87
C ILE A 75 1.27 2.76 15.13
N LEU A 76 2.18 3.16 16.00
CA LEU A 76 1.83 3.84 17.25
C LEU A 76 1.83 5.36 17.12
N GLU A 77 2.65 5.92 16.23
CA GLU A 77 2.78 7.36 16.01
C GLU A 77 1.61 7.96 15.22
N SER A 78 0.95 7.15 14.39
CA SER A 78 -0.24 7.61 13.65
C SER A 78 -1.48 7.60 14.56
N PRO A 79 -2.39 8.57 14.47
CA PRO A 79 -3.61 8.59 15.28
C PRO A 79 -4.61 7.49 14.89
N VAL A 80 -4.55 6.98 13.66
CA VAL A 80 -5.45 5.94 13.15
C VAL A 80 -4.67 4.95 12.31
N ASN A 81 -4.92 3.66 12.51
CA ASN A 81 -4.53 2.63 11.56
C ASN A 81 -5.77 2.12 10.82
N LEU A 82 -5.57 1.59 9.62
CA LEU A 82 -6.62 1.06 8.76
C LEU A 82 -6.15 -0.25 8.15
N CYS A 83 -6.88 -1.34 8.39
CA CYS A 83 -6.68 -2.58 7.64
C CYS A 83 -7.72 -2.66 6.53
N ILE A 84 -7.27 -2.77 5.28
CA ILE A 84 -8.13 -3.01 4.12
C ILE A 84 -7.98 -4.48 3.73
N THR A 85 -9.12 -5.17 3.69
CA THR A 85 -9.18 -6.60 3.39
C THR A 85 -9.86 -6.86 2.06
N CYS A 86 -9.65 -8.03 1.51
CA CYS A 86 -10.33 -8.55 0.32
C CYS A 86 -11.09 -9.83 0.70
N ASP A 87 -12.38 -9.85 0.43
CA ASP A 87 -13.21 -11.04 0.52
C ASP A 87 -13.44 -11.61 -0.89
N PRO A 88 -12.71 -12.65 -1.30
CA PRO A 88 -12.87 -13.25 -2.62
C PRO A 88 -14.17 -14.06 -2.76
N THR A 89 -14.93 -14.24 -1.68
CA THR A 89 -16.19 -15.00 -1.67
C THR A 89 -17.42 -14.12 -1.75
N ARG A 90 -17.25 -12.78 -1.85
CA ARG A 90 -18.35 -11.80 -1.78
C ARG A 90 -19.44 -11.99 -2.86
N ALA A 91 -19.10 -12.58 -3.99
CA ALA A 91 -20.05 -12.94 -5.05
C ALA A 91 -19.69 -14.32 -5.61
N GLU A 92 -20.73 -15.12 -5.92
CA GLU A 92 -20.56 -16.46 -6.50
C GLU A 92 -20.08 -16.39 -7.95
N GLU A 93 -20.81 -15.65 -8.81
CA GLU A 93 -20.46 -15.44 -10.21
C GLU A 93 -19.93 -14.02 -10.43
N VAL A 94 -18.69 -13.92 -10.92
CA VAL A 94 -18.03 -12.64 -11.13
C VAL A 94 -17.50 -12.56 -12.56
N LEU A 95 -18.00 -11.58 -13.30
CA LEU A 95 -17.54 -11.28 -14.65
C LEU A 95 -16.02 -11.01 -14.65
N GLY A 96 -15.26 -11.79 -15.41
CA GLY A 96 -13.80 -11.63 -15.57
C GLY A 96 -12.92 -12.39 -14.56
N ARG A 97 -13.44 -12.81 -13.41
CA ARG A 97 -12.65 -13.55 -12.39
C ARG A 97 -12.13 -14.90 -12.89
N ASN A 98 -12.86 -15.58 -13.77
CA ASN A 98 -12.48 -16.90 -14.26
C ASN A 98 -11.13 -16.90 -15.02
N SER A 99 -10.79 -15.78 -15.65
CA SER A 99 -9.55 -15.64 -16.41
C SER A 99 -8.36 -15.29 -15.51
N ILE A 100 -8.57 -14.42 -14.52
CA ILE A 100 -7.52 -13.94 -13.60
C ILE A 100 -8.12 -13.89 -12.19
N ARG A 101 -7.81 -14.85 -11.36
CA ARG A 101 -8.39 -14.99 -10.00
C ARG A 101 -7.93 -13.90 -9.04
N GLU A 102 -6.75 -13.34 -9.28
CA GLU A 102 -6.12 -12.30 -8.45
C GLU A 102 -6.80 -10.93 -8.60
N THR A 103 -7.72 -10.76 -9.55
CA THR A 103 -8.40 -9.48 -9.81
C THR A 103 -9.20 -8.94 -8.63
N ASP A 104 -9.62 -9.79 -7.69
CA ASP A 104 -10.24 -9.35 -6.43
C ASP A 104 -9.23 -8.53 -5.59
N ALA A 105 -8.01 -9.05 -5.43
CA ALA A 105 -6.95 -8.35 -4.72
C ALA A 105 -6.50 -7.09 -5.46
N TYR A 106 -6.40 -7.14 -6.80
CA TYR A 106 -6.07 -5.96 -7.62
C TYR A 106 -7.13 -4.87 -7.48
N SER A 107 -8.42 -5.25 -7.47
CA SER A 107 -9.52 -4.32 -7.20
C SER A 107 -9.37 -3.66 -5.83
N THR A 108 -9.02 -4.43 -4.82
CA THR A 108 -8.76 -3.90 -3.46
C THR A 108 -7.56 -2.95 -3.45
N CYS A 109 -6.51 -3.22 -4.22
CA CYS A 109 -5.38 -2.29 -4.38
C CYS A 109 -5.78 -0.97 -5.03
N CYS A 110 -6.75 -0.98 -5.98
CA CYS A 110 -7.31 0.26 -6.52
C CYS A 110 -8.00 1.11 -5.44
N ALA A 111 -8.75 0.48 -4.54
CA ALA A 111 -9.36 1.17 -3.40
C ALA A 111 -8.28 1.75 -2.45
N VAL A 112 -7.20 1.00 -2.18
CA VAL A 112 -6.05 1.49 -1.40
C VAL A 112 -5.43 2.72 -2.05
N GLN A 113 -5.19 2.69 -3.37
CA GLN A 113 -4.57 3.80 -4.10
C GLN A 113 -5.47 5.04 -4.12
N ASN A 114 -6.78 4.89 -4.33
CA ASN A 114 -7.73 6.00 -4.25
C ASN A 114 -7.71 6.67 -2.86
N LEU A 115 -7.70 5.86 -1.79
CA LEU A 115 -7.58 6.37 -0.43
C LEU A 115 -6.28 7.17 -0.26
N TRP A 116 -5.17 6.64 -0.78
CA TRP A 116 -3.85 7.27 -0.65
C TRP A 116 -3.81 8.66 -1.31
N LEU A 117 -4.32 8.74 -2.54
CA LEU A 117 -4.40 10.01 -3.26
C LEU A 117 -5.33 11.02 -2.56
N ALA A 118 -6.50 10.56 -2.10
CA ALA A 118 -7.42 11.39 -1.32
C ALA A 118 -6.80 11.85 0.01
N ALA A 119 -6.07 10.98 0.70
CA ALA A 119 -5.35 11.35 1.92
C ALA A 119 -4.30 12.42 1.65
N ARG A 120 -3.53 12.28 0.56
CA ARG A 120 -2.55 13.29 0.15
C ARG A 120 -3.17 14.66 -0.10
N SER A 121 -4.34 14.71 -0.74
CA SER A 121 -5.06 15.98 -0.99
C SER A 121 -5.58 16.66 0.29
N GLU A 122 -5.82 15.88 1.35
CA GLU A 122 -6.20 16.37 2.69
C GLU A 122 -4.97 16.64 3.59
N GLY A 123 -3.76 16.57 3.07
CA GLY A 123 -2.53 16.75 3.85
C GLY A 123 -2.21 15.59 4.80
N ILE A 124 -2.81 14.43 4.58
CA ILE A 124 -2.60 13.21 5.39
C ILE A 124 -1.59 12.31 4.73
N GLY A 125 -0.58 11.89 5.48
CA GLY A 125 0.36 10.86 5.10
C GLY A 125 -0.23 9.48 5.32
N VAL A 126 0.09 8.56 4.41
CA VAL A 126 -0.26 7.15 4.50
C VAL A 126 1.03 6.34 4.46
N GLY A 127 1.19 5.42 5.41
CA GLY A 127 2.28 4.45 5.42
C GLY A 127 1.74 3.03 5.30
N TRP A 128 2.15 2.28 4.28
CA TRP A 128 1.75 0.86 4.11
C TRP A 128 2.76 -0.05 4.79
N VAL A 129 2.34 -0.71 5.86
CA VAL A 129 3.18 -1.64 6.62
C VAL A 129 2.98 -3.05 6.07
N SER A 130 4.03 -3.59 5.42
CA SER A 130 4.02 -4.92 4.80
C SER A 130 4.82 -5.99 5.57
N VAL A 131 5.61 -5.59 6.57
CA VAL A 131 6.41 -6.51 7.39
C VAL A 131 5.53 -7.14 8.48
N LEU A 132 4.49 -7.88 8.06
CA LEU A 132 3.49 -8.50 8.91
C LEU A 132 3.14 -9.89 8.37
N LYS A 133 3.16 -10.92 9.22
CA LYS A 133 2.65 -12.24 8.83
C LYS A 133 1.13 -12.25 8.87
N LEU A 134 0.50 -12.52 7.73
CA LEU A 134 -0.97 -12.46 7.56
C LEU A 134 -1.74 -13.37 8.52
N PRO A 135 -1.33 -14.62 8.83
CA PRO A 135 -2.06 -15.46 9.79
C PRO A 135 -2.13 -14.85 11.19
N GLN A 136 -1.03 -14.22 11.65
CA GLN A 136 -0.99 -13.56 12.95
C GLN A 136 -1.79 -12.25 12.94
N LEU A 137 -1.70 -11.47 11.87
CA LEU A 137 -2.51 -10.26 11.71
C LEU A 137 -4.01 -10.57 11.72
N ARG A 138 -4.44 -11.62 11.00
CA ARG A 138 -5.83 -12.12 11.05
C ARG A 138 -6.28 -12.43 12.48
N LYS A 139 -5.43 -13.13 13.25
CA LYS A 139 -5.74 -13.49 14.65
C LYS A 139 -5.90 -12.25 15.54
N ILE A 140 -4.99 -11.26 15.41
CA ILE A 140 -5.05 -10.01 16.17
C ILE A 140 -6.33 -9.24 15.84
N LEU A 141 -6.69 -9.17 14.57
CA LEU A 141 -7.82 -8.37 14.08
C LEU A 141 -9.15 -9.13 14.01
N GLY A 142 -9.18 -10.43 14.32
CA GLY A 142 -10.40 -11.25 14.23
C GLY A 142 -10.89 -11.46 12.79
N ILE A 143 -10.00 -11.41 11.79
CA ILE A 143 -10.36 -11.54 10.37
C ILE A 143 -10.61 -13.02 10.03
N PRO A 144 -11.73 -13.36 9.36
CA PRO A 144 -12.03 -14.73 8.95
C PRO A 144 -10.95 -15.34 8.05
N PRO A 145 -10.75 -16.69 8.09
CA PRO A 145 -9.67 -17.33 7.34
C PRO A 145 -9.72 -17.13 5.82
N HIS A 146 -10.90 -16.99 5.23
CA HIS A 146 -11.09 -16.78 3.79
C HIS A 146 -10.86 -15.33 3.36
N VAL A 147 -10.91 -14.37 4.27
CA VAL A 147 -10.68 -12.95 4.00
C VAL A 147 -9.18 -12.64 4.04
N ILE A 148 -8.71 -11.90 3.05
CA ILE A 148 -7.29 -11.61 2.85
C ILE A 148 -6.98 -10.18 3.32
N PRO A 149 -6.14 -9.97 4.34
CA PRO A 149 -5.61 -8.64 4.63
C PRO A 149 -4.72 -8.20 3.46
N VAL A 150 -5.12 -7.15 2.74
CA VAL A 150 -4.38 -6.61 1.59
C VAL A 150 -3.45 -5.50 2.04
N ALA A 151 -3.92 -4.57 2.85
CA ALA A 151 -3.12 -3.45 3.31
C ALA A 151 -3.34 -3.17 4.80
N TYR A 152 -2.26 -2.96 5.53
CA TYR A 152 -2.28 -2.35 6.86
C TYR A 152 -1.64 -0.96 6.76
N LEU A 153 -2.45 0.07 6.96
CA LEU A 153 -2.09 1.46 6.71
C LEU A 153 -2.03 2.24 8.02
N CYS A 154 -1.01 3.08 8.15
CA CYS A 154 -0.89 4.10 9.19
C CYS A 154 -1.27 5.46 8.60
N LEU A 155 -2.28 6.13 9.16
CA LEU A 155 -2.78 7.42 8.69
C LEU A 155 -2.53 8.50 9.73
N GLY A 156 -1.95 9.62 9.32
CA GLY A 156 -1.69 10.77 10.20
C GLY A 156 -1.15 11.97 9.45
N TYR A 157 -1.13 13.11 10.09
CA TYR A 157 -0.46 14.28 9.53
C TYR A 157 1.05 14.11 9.65
N PRO A 158 1.82 14.10 8.55
CA PRO A 158 3.27 14.02 8.63
C PRO A 158 3.85 15.35 9.12
N VAL A 159 5.06 15.30 9.68
CA VAL A 159 5.82 16.53 10.01
C VAL A 159 6.07 17.29 8.71
N GLU A 160 6.48 16.57 7.67
CA GLU A 160 6.67 17.07 6.31
C GLU A 160 6.40 15.96 5.29
N PHE A 161 6.13 16.35 4.05
CA PHE A 161 6.17 15.43 2.92
C PHE A 161 7.52 15.56 2.23
N LEU A 162 8.28 14.49 2.23
CA LEU A 162 9.58 14.45 1.58
C LEU A 162 9.45 14.72 0.07
N SER A 163 10.42 15.41 -0.51
CA SER A 163 10.51 15.64 -1.95
C SER A 163 10.88 14.39 -2.75
N GLN A 164 11.56 13.44 -2.09
CA GLN A 164 11.94 12.15 -2.66
C GLN A 164 11.48 11.00 -1.75
N PRO A 165 11.30 9.78 -2.29
CA PRO A 165 10.97 8.61 -1.48
C PRO A 165 12.03 8.36 -0.40
N LEU A 166 11.59 8.07 0.83
CA LEU A 166 12.47 7.83 1.98
C LEU A 166 13.56 6.79 1.67
N LEU A 167 13.20 5.66 1.05
CA LEU A 167 14.15 4.60 0.74
C LEU A 167 15.21 5.01 -0.28
N GLN A 168 14.93 5.98 -1.14
CA GLN A 168 15.90 6.58 -2.03
C GLN A 168 16.83 7.53 -1.28
N THR A 169 16.27 8.40 -0.43
CA THR A 169 17.06 9.33 0.41
C THR A 169 18.01 8.57 1.35
N GLU A 170 17.56 7.45 1.90
CA GLU A 170 18.36 6.56 2.76
C GLU A 170 19.35 5.68 1.99
N GLY A 171 19.43 5.79 0.66
CA GLY A 171 20.34 4.99 -0.16
C GLY A 171 20.02 3.49 -0.21
N TRP A 172 18.77 3.10 0.11
CA TRP A 172 18.36 1.70 0.05
C TRP A 172 18.19 1.19 -1.38
N ARG A 173 17.54 2.01 -2.24
CA ARG A 173 17.34 1.73 -3.67
C ARG A 173 16.96 3.02 -4.41
N ASP A 174 17.50 3.22 -5.59
CA ASP A 174 17.12 4.30 -6.50
C ASP A 174 15.84 3.96 -7.26
N ARG A 175 15.17 5.00 -7.75
CA ARG A 175 14.08 4.86 -8.71
C ARG A 175 14.65 4.35 -10.04
N MET A 176 14.01 3.35 -10.62
CA MET A 176 14.38 2.89 -11.96
C MET A 176 14.07 3.98 -12.99
N PRO A 177 14.91 4.15 -14.01
CA PRO A 177 14.58 5.00 -15.16
C PRO A 177 13.28 4.51 -15.80
N LEU A 178 12.38 5.43 -16.11
CA LEU A 178 11.09 5.07 -16.68
C LEU A 178 11.24 4.46 -18.09
N SER A 179 12.28 4.88 -18.84
CA SER A 179 12.67 4.30 -20.14
C SER A 179 12.87 2.78 -20.09
N ASP A 180 13.40 2.28 -18.97
CA ASP A 180 13.66 0.83 -18.78
C ASP A 180 12.38 0.00 -18.52
N LEU A 181 11.26 0.68 -18.33
CA LEU A 181 9.95 0.11 -18.01
C LEU A 181 8.95 0.25 -19.16
N LEU A 182 9.37 0.86 -20.29
CA LEU A 182 8.51 1.09 -21.44
C LEU A 182 8.79 0.03 -22.53
N HIS A 183 7.74 -0.59 -22.99
CA HIS A 183 7.74 -1.54 -24.08
C HIS A 183 6.62 -1.19 -25.06
N PHE A 184 6.87 -1.35 -26.35
CA PHE A 184 5.90 -1.07 -27.40
C PHE A 184 5.45 -2.39 -28.04
N ASP A 185 4.13 -2.62 -28.03
CA ASP A 185 3.41 -3.76 -28.57
C ASP A 185 3.78 -5.13 -27.96
N HIS A 186 5.06 -5.38 -27.72
CA HIS A 186 5.59 -6.64 -27.15
C HIS A 186 6.53 -6.35 -25.99
N TRP A 187 6.71 -7.31 -25.09
CA TRP A 187 7.59 -7.16 -23.92
C TRP A 187 9.02 -6.74 -24.27
N ASP A 188 9.58 -7.23 -25.38
CA ASP A 188 10.93 -6.89 -25.85
C ASP A 188 10.97 -5.71 -26.83
N GLY A 189 9.86 -5.02 -27.04
CA GLY A 189 9.71 -3.87 -27.93
C GLY A 189 10.32 -2.60 -27.33
N VAL A 190 11.66 -2.53 -27.24
CA VAL A 190 12.38 -1.39 -26.65
C VAL A 190 12.64 -0.27 -27.66
N THR A 191 12.45 -0.53 -28.96
CA THR A 191 12.59 0.49 -30.00
C THR A 191 11.24 1.17 -30.20
N THR A 192 11.23 2.51 -30.10
CA THR A 192 10.00 3.30 -30.32
C THR A 192 9.56 3.18 -31.79
N PRO A 193 8.40 2.62 -32.09
CA PRO A 193 7.87 2.61 -33.45
C PRO A 193 7.55 4.03 -33.94
N PRO A 194 7.56 4.29 -35.28
CA PRO A 194 7.35 5.62 -35.82
C PRO A 194 6.04 6.30 -35.38
N GLU A 195 4.97 5.52 -35.20
CA GLU A 195 3.66 5.98 -34.72
C GLU A 195 3.68 6.52 -33.28
N TRP A 196 4.71 6.20 -32.49
CA TRP A 196 4.94 6.67 -31.13
C TRP A 196 5.96 7.81 -31.01
N SER A 197 6.42 8.37 -32.15
CA SER A 197 7.47 9.39 -32.17
C SER A 197 7.10 10.66 -31.38
N ASP A 198 5.84 11.07 -31.37
CA ASP A 198 5.36 12.23 -30.62
C ASP A 198 5.34 11.95 -29.11
N PHE A 199 4.96 10.73 -28.71
CA PHE A 199 5.06 10.29 -27.32
C PHE A 199 6.49 10.31 -26.83
N GLN A 200 7.44 9.75 -27.60
CA GLN A 200 8.85 9.73 -27.24
C GLN A 200 9.40 11.14 -27.04
N ARG A 201 9.12 12.07 -27.97
CA ARG A 201 9.54 13.47 -27.85
C ARG A 201 8.99 14.15 -26.59
N ALA A 202 7.71 13.93 -26.28
CA ALA A 202 7.10 14.50 -25.08
C ALA A 202 7.70 13.89 -23.80
N PHE A 203 8.01 12.59 -23.82
CA PHE A 203 8.58 11.86 -22.72
C PHE A 203 10.03 12.23 -22.40
N GLU A 204 10.85 12.55 -23.43
CA GLU A 204 12.24 12.98 -23.29
C GLU A 204 12.38 14.47 -22.92
N ALA A 205 11.30 15.26 -23.05
CA ALA A 205 11.28 16.70 -22.78
C ALA A 205 11.06 17.07 -21.29
N GLU A 206 10.75 16.10 -20.41
CA GLU A 206 10.61 16.26 -18.96
C GLU A 206 11.91 15.88 -18.21
#